data_a99ca9a52736b5dc45d694571f3614ff
#
_entry.id   a99ca9a52736b5dc45d694571f3614ff
#
_cell.length_a   1.000
_cell.length_b   1.000
_cell.length_c   1.000
_cell.angle_alpha   90.00
_cell.angle_beta   90.00
_cell.angle_gamma   90.00
#
_symmetry.space_group_name_H-M   'P 1'
#
loop_
_entity.id
_entity.type
_entity.pdbx_description
1 polymer ?
#
loop_
_entity_poly.entity_id
_entity_poly.type
_entity_poly.pdbx_seq_one_letter_code
_entity_poly.pdbx_strand_id
1 'polypeptide(L)'
;MTREKRLAVTLADVRPTLRKLERRGLLRTGLSLGALTMLTGCNLQDGDAVDKTLWAMSRFNDRIQALLFDPKTLAPTYPASAITTPFPYNGFYPEDDAPDIDAADWALEVSGRVQDRTPWTLARLRTLPQESQITRHICIEGWSAIGSWSGVPLRTFLQHIGADARARYVGFKCADRYYCSLDMATALQPQTILAMDFGGKALPSAFGFPMKVRVPTKLGFKNPKFVRALFVTNDYPGGFWEDQGYNWFSGS
;
A
#
# COMPACT_ATOMS: atom_id res chain seq x y z
N MET A 1 29.52 20.97 13.90
CA MET A 1 29.81 19.81 13.02
C MET A 1 28.59 19.55 12.21
N THR A 2 28.56 19.92 10.93
CA THR A 2 27.42 19.88 10.02
C THR A 2 27.06 18.44 9.63
N ARG A 3 25.80 18.22 9.27
CA ARG A 3 25.20 16.93 8.86
C ARG A 3 26.00 16.25 7.72
N GLU A 4 26.62 17.03 6.83
CA GLU A 4 27.49 16.55 5.76
C GLU A 4 28.77 15.85 6.25
N LYS A 5 29.40 16.32 7.33
CA LYS A 5 30.60 15.67 7.90
C LYS A 5 30.27 14.29 8.50
N ARG A 6 29.05 14.08 9.04
CA ARG A 6 28.64 12.76 9.56
C ARG A 6 28.38 11.76 8.43
N LEU A 7 27.80 12.20 7.31
CA LEU A 7 27.59 11.32 6.14
C LEU A 7 28.92 10.94 5.46
N ALA A 8 29.86 11.87 5.38
CA ALA A 8 31.19 11.62 4.81
C ALA A 8 32.02 10.62 5.63
N VAL A 9 31.92 10.67 6.97
CA VAL A 9 32.57 9.71 7.87
C VAL A 9 31.97 8.32 7.72
N THR A 10 30.64 8.19 7.62
CA THR A 10 29.95 6.90 7.47
C THR A 10 30.25 6.23 6.12
N LEU A 11 30.37 7.00 5.05
CA LEU A 11 30.74 6.49 3.71
C LEU A 11 32.19 6.09 3.61
N ALA A 12 33.11 6.77 4.33
CA ALA A 12 34.52 6.43 4.38
C ALA A 12 34.78 5.14 5.16
N ASP A 13 34.03 4.90 6.25
CA ASP A 13 34.13 3.69 7.05
C ASP A 13 33.54 2.44 6.38
N VAL A 14 32.54 2.60 5.50
CA VAL A 14 31.89 1.48 4.80
C VAL A 14 32.69 1.03 3.56
N ARG A 15 33.42 1.94 2.90
CA ARG A 15 34.22 1.62 1.70
C ARG A 15 35.27 0.50 1.87
N PRO A 16 36.02 0.39 2.98
CA PRO A 16 36.99 -0.71 3.14
C PRO A 16 36.30 -2.06 3.38
N THR A 17 35.10 -2.08 3.96
CA THR A 17 34.32 -3.31 4.20
C THR A 17 33.71 -3.85 2.89
N LEU A 18 33.26 -2.98 2.01
CA LEU A 18 32.75 -3.33 0.69
C LEU A 18 33.86 -3.78 -0.28
N ARG A 19 35.09 -3.30 -0.12
CA ARG A 19 36.24 -3.73 -0.93
C ARG A 19 36.73 -5.15 -0.62
N LYS A 20 36.44 -5.67 0.57
CA LYS A 20 36.79 -7.04 1.00
C LYS A 20 35.73 -8.11 0.59
N LEU A 21 34.62 -7.72 -0.01
CA LEU A 21 33.75 -8.66 -0.71
C LEU A 21 34.43 -9.07 -2.02
N GLU A 22 35.42 -9.95 -1.91
CA GLU A 22 36.04 -10.55 -3.09
C GLU A 22 34.93 -11.21 -3.94
N ARG A 23 34.97 -10.96 -5.27
CA ARG A 23 34.08 -11.60 -6.24
C ARG A 23 33.95 -13.12 -6.02
N ARG A 24 35.05 -13.74 -5.54
CA ARG A 24 35.08 -15.18 -5.16
C ARG A 24 34.26 -15.47 -3.91
N GLY A 25 34.17 -14.58 -2.94
CA GLY A 25 33.31 -14.72 -1.75
C GLY A 25 31.83 -14.64 -2.14
N LEU A 26 31.46 -13.68 -2.97
CA LEU A 26 30.10 -13.54 -3.49
C LEU A 26 29.66 -14.74 -4.32
N LEU A 27 30.53 -15.25 -5.19
CA LEU A 27 30.28 -16.45 -6.00
C LEU A 27 30.18 -17.71 -5.12
N ARG A 28 31.02 -17.85 -4.08
CA ARG A 28 30.95 -18.97 -3.15
C ARG A 28 29.66 -18.93 -2.30
N THR A 29 29.27 -17.75 -1.84
CA THR A 29 28.03 -17.58 -1.07
C THR A 29 26.80 -17.76 -1.96
N GLY A 30 26.82 -17.25 -3.20
CA GLY A 30 25.78 -17.45 -4.19
C GLY A 30 25.64 -18.91 -4.63
N LEU A 31 26.76 -19.62 -4.83
CA LEU A 31 26.79 -21.04 -5.14
C LEU A 31 26.32 -21.90 -3.95
N SER A 32 26.69 -21.54 -2.71
CA SER A 32 26.22 -22.26 -1.53
C SER A 32 24.71 -22.03 -1.28
N LEU A 33 24.19 -20.83 -1.54
CA LEU A 33 22.75 -20.56 -1.49
C LEU A 33 22.00 -21.30 -2.59
N GLY A 34 22.54 -21.31 -3.83
CA GLY A 34 21.97 -22.07 -4.94
C GLY A 34 22.05 -23.59 -4.75
N ALA A 35 23.12 -24.10 -4.13
CA ALA A 35 23.22 -25.51 -3.77
C ALA A 35 22.28 -25.88 -2.62
N LEU A 36 22.05 -24.99 -1.64
CA LEU A 36 21.06 -25.20 -0.59
C LEU A 36 19.64 -25.28 -1.16
N THR A 37 19.30 -24.42 -2.12
CA THR A 37 17.99 -24.44 -2.78
C THR A 37 17.79 -25.68 -3.65
N MET A 38 18.85 -26.21 -4.26
CA MET A 38 18.79 -27.48 -5.01
C MET A 38 18.69 -28.71 -4.08
N LEU A 39 19.33 -28.69 -2.92
CA LEU A 39 19.25 -29.77 -1.94
C LEU A 39 17.90 -29.82 -1.23
N THR A 40 17.24 -28.68 -1.03
CA THR A 40 15.86 -28.63 -0.51
C THR A 40 14.81 -29.03 -1.57
N GLY A 41 15.16 -28.97 -2.86
CA GLY A 41 14.29 -29.38 -3.98
C GLY A 41 13.97 -30.88 -4.06
N CYS A 42 14.67 -31.73 -3.30
CA CYS A 42 14.43 -33.18 -3.31
C CYS A 42 13.34 -33.65 -2.34
N ASN A 43 12.74 -32.76 -1.54
CA ASN A 43 11.66 -33.10 -0.59
C ASN A 43 10.45 -32.18 -0.77
N LEU A 44 10.13 -31.78 -2.01
CA LEU A 44 9.00 -30.91 -2.39
C LEU A 44 7.61 -31.56 -2.21
N GLN A 45 7.53 -32.75 -1.59
CA GLN A 45 6.25 -33.37 -1.27
C GLN A 45 5.61 -32.81 0.03
N ASP A 46 6.35 -32.05 0.82
CA ASP A 46 5.83 -31.40 2.02
C ASP A 46 5.46 -29.94 1.68
N GLY A 47 4.27 -29.74 1.11
CA GLY A 47 3.74 -28.42 0.73
C GLY A 47 3.83 -27.40 1.86
N ASP A 48 3.59 -27.83 3.10
CA ASP A 48 3.63 -26.99 4.28
C ASP A 48 5.04 -26.40 4.58
N ALA A 49 6.10 -27.14 4.30
CA ALA A 49 7.48 -26.66 4.52
C ALA A 49 7.89 -25.63 3.46
N VAL A 50 7.47 -25.83 2.21
CA VAL A 50 7.69 -24.87 1.10
C VAL A 50 6.92 -23.59 1.39
N ASP A 51 5.66 -23.67 1.75
CA ASP A 51 4.82 -22.51 2.07
C ASP A 51 5.39 -21.70 3.22
N LYS A 52 5.81 -22.34 4.32
CA LYS A 52 6.47 -21.66 5.46
C LYS A 52 7.74 -20.91 5.02
N THR A 53 8.53 -21.50 4.13
CA THR A 53 9.76 -20.87 3.60
C THR A 53 9.43 -19.67 2.73
N LEU A 54 8.47 -19.81 1.82
CA LEU A 54 8.02 -18.70 0.95
C LEU A 54 7.43 -17.55 1.77
N TRP A 55 6.63 -17.86 2.78
CA TRP A 55 6.10 -16.87 3.72
C TRP A 55 7.21 -16.15 4.51
N ALA A 56 8.23 -16.88 4.96
CA ALA A 56 9.37 -16.28 5.65
C ALA A 56 10.15 -15.33 4.73
N MET A 57 10.36 -15.70 3.47
CA MET A 57 11.00 -14.86 2.44
C MET A 57 10.16 -13.62 2.13
N SER A 58 8.85 -13.76 1.96
CA SER A 58 7.94 -12.64 1.74
C SER A 58 8.01 -11.63 2.89
N ARG A 59 7.93 -12.10 4.14
CA ARG A 59 8.04 -11.23 5.33
C ARG A 59 9.42 -10.57 5.48
N PHE A 60 10.46 -11.24 5.04
CA PHE A 60 11.80 -10.64 5.01
C PHE A 60 11.84 -9.50 3.98
N ASN A 61 11.31 -9.71 2.77
CA ASN A 61 11.21 -8.67 1.74
C ASN A 61 10.38 -7.49 2.20
N ASP A 62 9.25 -7.71 2.89
CA ASP A 62 8.43 -6.65 3.50
C ASP A 62 9.25 -5.78 4.45
N ARG A 63 10.07 -6.40 5.30
CA ARG A 63 10.93 -5.67 6.26
C ARG A 63 11.98 -4.83 5.54
N ILE A 64 12.61 -5.36 4.51
CA ILE A 64 13.61 -4.62 3.71
C ILE A 64 12.95 -3.45 2.99
N GLN A 65 11.79 -3.65 2.36
CA GLN A 65 11.06 -2.57 1.71
C GLN A 65 10.61 -1.49 2.71
N ALA A 66 10.11 -1.89 3.88
CA ALA A 66 9.74 -0.95 4.94
C ALA A 66 10.94 -0.16 5.48
N LEU A 67 12.13 -0.78 5.55
CA LEU A 67 13.37 -0.11 5.97
C LEU A 67 13.84 0.92 4.93
N LEU A 68 13.67 0.62 3.64
CA LEU A 68 14.06 1.49 2.54
C LEU A 68 13.02 2.58 2.24
N PHE A 69 11.82 2.42 2.75
CA PHE A 69 10.73 3.37 2.52
C PHE A 69 10.94 4.67 3.31
N ASP A 70 11.03 5.78 2.58
CA ASP A 70 10.99 7.12 3.19
C ASP A 70 9.56 7.68 3.08
N PRO A 71 8.81 7.78 4.20
CA PRO A 71 7.44 8.31 4.19
C PRO A 71 7.36 9.79 3.79
N LYS A 72 8.48 10.50 3.70
CA LYS A 72 8.55 11.89 3.22
C LYS A 72 8.70 11.99 1.71
N THR A 73 9.13 10.92 1.05
CA THR A 73 9.23 10.88 -0.40
C THR A 73 7.84 10.77 -1.02
N LEU A 74 7.47 11.75 -1.83
CA LEU A 74 6.19 11.78 -2.53
C LEU A 74 6.30 11.07 -3.88
N ALA A 75 5.21 10.41 -4.28
CA ALA A 75 5.08 9.94 -5.65
C ALA A 75 5.03 11.12 -6.63
N PRO A 76 5.58 10.99 -7.84
CA PRO A 76 5.50 12.04 -8.85
C PRO A 76 4.07 12.46 -9.15
N THR A 77 3.86 13.76 -9.31
CA THR A 77 2.62 14.35 -9.83
C THR A 77 2.77 14.71 -11.29
N TYR A 78 1.68 14.77 -12.02
CA TYR A 78 1.66 14.94 -13.46
C TYR A 78 0.74 16.10 -13.85
N PRO A 79 0.98 16.78 -15.01
CA PRO A 79 0.05 17.76 -15.54
C PRO A 79 -1.24 17.09 -16.06
N ALA A 80 -2.32 17.85 -16.15
CA ALA A 80 -3.61 17.36 -16.64
C ALA A 80 -3.54 16.74 -18.04
N SER A 81 -2.63 17.22 -18.90
CA SER A 81 -2.40 16.68 -20.23
C SER A 81 -1.83 15.25 -20.26
N ALA A 82 -1.31 14.77 -19.13
CA ALA A 82 -0.77 13.42 -19.01
C ALA A 82 -1.81 12.38 -18.56
N ILE A 83 -3.04 12.82 -18.25
CA ILE A 83 -4.10 11.90 -17.80
C ILE A 83 -4.41 10.90 -18.91
N THR A 84 -4.42 9.61 -18.52
CA THR A 84 -4.73 8.50 -19.41
C THR A 84 -6.24 8.45 -19.69
N THR A 85 -6.62 8.42 -20.95
CA THR A 85 -8.02 8.34 -21.38
C THR A 85 -8.17 7.34 -22.51
N PRO A 86 -9.04 6.30 -22.40
CA PRO A 86 -9.78 5.94 -21.18
C PRO A 86 -8.85 5.45 -20.07
N PHE A 87 -9.23 5.68 -18.81
CA PHE A 87 -8.50 5.08 -17.68
C PHE A 87 -8.88 3.60 -17.58
N PRO A 88 -7.91 2.66 -17.53
CA PRO A 88 -8.19 1.24 -17.55
C PRO A 88 -8.89 0.78 -16.26
N TYR A 89 -9.84 -0.12 -16.41
CA TYR A 89 -10.44 -0.82 -15.28
C TYR A 89 -9.41 -1.70 -14.57
N ASN A 90 -9.48 -1.77 -13.27
CA ASN A 90 -8.71 -2.72 -12.47
C ASN A 90 -9.63 -3.38 -11.44
N GLY A 91 -9.80 -4.68 -11.56
CA GLY A 91 -10.59 -5.51 -10.64
C GLY A 91 -10.23 -6.96 -10.86
N PHE A 92 -10.51 -7.80 -9.86
CA PHE A 92 -10.34 -9.25 -9.98
C PHE A 92 -11.63 -9.96 -10.41
N TYR A 93 -12.59 -9.17 -10.91
CA TYR A 93 -13.86 -9.58 -11.52
C TYR A 93 -14.20 -8.62 -12.67
N PRO A 94 -15.10 -9.00 -13.58
CA PRO A 94 -15.56 -8.14 -14.68
C PRO A 94 -16.12 -6.80 -14.18
N GLU A 95 -16.01 -5.75 -14.99
CA GLU A 95 -16.47 -4.39 -14.63
C GLU A 95 -17.96 -4.35 -14.33
N ASP A 96 -18.75 -5.12 -15.06
CA ASP A 96 -20.22 -5.22 -14.91
C ASP A 96 -20.64 -5.86 -13.56
N ASP A 97 -19.73 -6.59 -12.91
CA ASP A 97 -19.94 -7.20 -11.59
C ASP A 97 -19.53 -6.25 -10.44
N ALA A 98 -19.12 -5.03 -10.75
CA ALA A 98 -18.74 -4.05 -9.73
C ALA A 98 -19.94 -3.71 -8.83
N PRO A 99 -19.76 -3.63 -7.49
CA PRO A 99 -20.83 -3.26 -6.58
C PRO A 99 -21.51 -1.96 -6.96
N ASP A 100 -22.83 -1.98 -7.05
CA ASP A 100 -23.66 -0.77 -7.14
C ASP A 100 -24.10 -0.38 -5.72
N ILE A 101 -23.60 0.73 -5.23
CA ILE A 101 -23.77 1.18 -3.85
C ILE A 101 -24.50 2.51 -3.84
N ASP A 102 -25.67 2.56 -3.17
CA ASP A 102 -26.33 3.84 -2.91
C ASP A 102 -25.56 4.62 -1.83
N ALA A 103 -25.18 5.85 -2.16
CA ALA A 103 -24.49 6.74 -1.22
C ALA A 103 -25.36 7.13 -0.02
N ALA A 104 -26.70 7.08 -0.16
CA ALA A 104 -27.64 7.40 0.93
C ALA A 104 -27.58 6.34 2.04
N ASP A 105 -27.35 5.09 1.68
CA ASP A 105 -27.29 3.95 2.60
C ASP A 105 -25.86 3.61 3.02
N TRP A 106 -24.87 4.35 2.48
CA TRP A 106 -23.47 4.09 2.76
C TRP A 106 -22.95 4.93 3.93
N ALA A 107 -22.20 4.28 4.80
CA ALA A 107 -21.36 4.94 5.79
C ALA A 107 -20.05 4.16 5.98
N LEU A 108 -18.97 4.90 6.24
CA LEU A 108 -17.69 4.33 6.63
C LEU A 108 -17.74 3.98 8.12
N GLU A 109 -17.70 2.70 8.42
CA GLU A 109 -17.53 2.20 9.78
C GLU A 109 -16.11 2.45 10.28
N VAL A 110 -15.97 2.88 11.54
CA VAL A 110 -14.67 3.17 12.15
C VAL A 110 -14.52 2.36 13.43
N SER A 111 -13.38 1.68 13.59
CA SER A 111 -13.15 0.84 14.78
C SER A 111 -11.66 0.69 15.15
N GLY A 112 -11.39 -0.09 16.20
CA GLY A 112 -10.05 -0.36 16.69
C GLY A 112 -9.51 0.73 17.61
N ARG A 113 -8.25 1.12 17.43
CA ARG A 113 -7.52 2.09 18.29
C ARG A 113 -7.80 3.52 17.86
N VAL A 114 -9.05 3.96 18.04
CA VAL A 114 -9.57 5.29 17.72
C VAL A 114 -10.44 5.79 18.86
N GLN A 115 -10.62 7.11 18.97
CA GLN A 115 -11.48 7.73 19.99
C GLN A 115 -12.92 7.83 19.49
N ASP A 116 -13.14 8.39 18.28
CA ASP A 116 -14.46 8.47 17.65
C ASP A 116 -14.71 7.25 16.75
N ARG A 117 -15.75 6.48 17.10
CA ARG A 117 -16.20 5.30 16.34
C ARG A 117 -17.54 5.54 15.63
N THR A 118 -18.00 6.78 15.61
CA THR A 118 -19.23 7.13 14.90
C THR A 118 -19.06 6.87 13.40
N PRO A 119 -20.02 6.20 12.75
CA PRO A 119 -19.97 6.02 11.30
C PRO A 119 -19.97 7.34 10.55
N TRP A 120 -19.26 7.38 9.43
CA TRP A 120 -19.09 8.57 8.60
C TRP A 120 -19.84 8.42 7.28
N THR A 121 -20.88 9.21 7.09
CA THR A 121 -21.56 9.31 5.78
C THR A 121 -20.66 10.01 4.76
N LEU A 122 -20.94 9.80 3.47
CA LEU A 122 -20.24 10.48 2.38
C LEU A 122 -20.33 12.02 2.52
N ALA A 123 -21.52 12.53 2.90
CA ALA A 123 -21.74 13.95 3.14
C ALA A 123 -20.84 14.48 4.25
N ARG A 124 -20.74 13.74 5.38
CA ARG A 124 -19.86 14.13 6.51
C ARG A 124 -18.39 14.11 6.11
N LEU A 125 -17.93 13.12 5.33
CA LEU A 125 -16.56 13.08 4.82
C LEU A 125 -16.25 14.29 3.94
N ARG A 126 -17.19 14.71 3.11
CA ARG A 126 -17.03 15.88 2.23
C ARG A 126 -16.92 17.21 2.97
N THR A 127 -17.24 17.29 4.27
CA THR A 127 -17.01 18.51 5.09
C THR A 127 -15.55 18.68 5.53
N LEU A 128 -14.76 17.59 5.48
CA LEU A 128 -13.34 17.67 5.80
C LEU A 128 -12.53 18.30 4.65
N PRO A 129 -11.34 18.84 4.91
CA PRO A 129 -10.45 19.36 3.89
C PRO A 129 -10.21 18.30 2.79
N GLN A 130 -10.36 18.72 1.53
CA GLN A 130 -10.16 17.86 0.36
C GLN A 130 -8.83 18.21 -0.32
N GLU A 131 -8.11 17.21 -0.80
CA GLU A 131 -6.94 17.38 -1.65
C GLU A 131 -7.15 16.68 -3.00
N SER A 132 -6.58 17.29 -4.07
CA SER A 132 -6.61 16.74 -5.42
C SER A 132 -5.19 16.41 -5.86
N GLN A 133 -5.04 15.29 -6.57
CA GLN A 133 -3.74 14.86 -7.06
C GLN A 133 -3.87 14.14 -8.41
N ILE A 134 -2.92 14.40 -9.31
CA ILE A 134 -2.77 13.67 -10.56
C ILE A 134 -1.53 12.81 -10.41
N THR A 135 -1.73 11.49 -10.23
CA THR A 135 -0.66 10.55 -9.90
C THR A 135 -0.78 9.28 -10.75
N ARG A 136 0.34 8.56 -10.90
CA ARG A 136 0.37 7.29 -11.62
C ARG A 136 -0.20 6.18 -10.74
N HIS A 137 -1.08 5.37 -11.30
CA HIS A 137 -1.51 4.09 -10.77
C HIS A 137 -0.69 2.99 -11.46
N ILE A 138 -0.08 2.10 -10.68
CA ILE A 138 0.73 1.01 -11.20
C ILE A 138 0.03 -0.31 -10.80
N CYS A 139 -0.51 -1.02 -11.79
CA CYS A 139 -1.15 -2.30 -11.56
C CYS A 139 -0.13 -3.43 -11.47
N ILE A 140 -0.41 -4.42 -10.65
CA ILE A 140 0.41 -5.64 -10.55
C ILE A 140 0.40 -6.46 -11.86
N GLU A 141 -0.59 -6.25 -12.71
CA GLU A 141 -0.71 -6.88 -14.04
C GLU A 141 0.29 -6.31 -15.07
N GLY A 142 1.15 -5.36 -14.69
CA GLY A 142 2.22 -4.83 -15.53
C GLY A 142 1.87 -3.60 -16.35
N TRP A 143 0.68 -3.01 -16.17
CA TRP A 143 0.32 -1.73 -16.79
C TRP A 143 0.32 -0.57 -15.79
N SER A 144 0.40 0.63 -16.28
CA SER A 144 0.22 1.84 -15.46
C SER A 144 -0.57 2.90 -16.20
N ALA A 145 -1.29 3.73 -15.43
CA ALA A 145 -2.10 4.82 -15.97
C ALA A 145 -2.04 6.04 -15.04
N ILE A 146 -2.16 7.24 -15.60
CA ILE A 146 -2.19 8.50 -14.84
C ILE A 146 -3.64 8.93 -14.72
N GLY A 147 -4.09 9.14 -13.47
CA GLY A 147 -5.45 9.59 -13.19
C GLY A 147 -5.46 10.75 -12.19
N SER A 148 -6.60 11.43 -12.13
CA SER A 148 -6.87 12.54 -11.20
C SER A 148 -7.86 12.08 -10.14
N TRP A 149 -7.44 12.11 -8.88
CA TRP A 149 -8.28 11.75 -7.73
C TRP A 149 -8.37 12.91 -6.76
N SER A 150 -9.54 13.05 -6.12
CA SER A 150 -9.75 14.02 -5.06
C SER A 150 -10.44 13.37 -3.87
N GLY A 151 -10.09 13.83 -2.66
CA GLY A 151 -10.66 13.30 -1.43
C GLY A 151 -9.96 13.79 -0.18
N VAL A 152 -10.33 13.24 0.96
CA VAL A 152 -9.78 13.60 2.27
C VAL A 152 -8.42 12.93 2.45
N PRO A 153 -7.34 13.65 2.80
CA PRO A 153 -6.10 13.03 3.24
C PRO A 153 -6.36 12.06 4.39
N LEU A 154 -5.89 10.83 4.27
CA LEU A 154 -6.12 9.82 5.31
C LEU A 154 -5.55 10.24 6.66
N ARG A 155 -4.41 10.93 6.68
CA ARG A 155 -3.83 11.52 7.90
C ARG A 155 -4.79 12.49 8.60
N THR A 156 -5.48 13.35 7.83
CA THR A 156 -6.46 14.31 8.37
C THR A 156 -7.65 13.57 8.96
N PHE A 157 -8.16 12.55 8.28
CA PHE A 157 -9.23 11.72 8.78
C PHE A 157 -8.82 10.98 10.07
N LEU A 158 -7.66 10.33 10.09
CA LEU A 158 -7.14 9.62 11.27
C LEU A 158 -6.94 10.55 12.47
N GLN A 159 -6.45 11.77 12.24
CA GLN A 159 -6.35 12.79 13.29
C GLN A 159 -7.73 13.18 13.83
N HIS A 160 -8.72 13.39 12.94
CA HIS A 160 -10.06 13.82 13.32
C HIS A 160 -10.78 12.77 14.18
N ILE A 161 -10.63 11.48 13.88
CA ILE A 161 -11.20 10.39 14.68
C ILE A 161 -10.36 10.01 15.91
N GLY A 162 -9.29 10.75 16.21
CA GLY A 162 -8.39 10.48 17.33
C GLY A 162 -7.73 9.11 17.26
N ALA A 163 -7.25 8.71 16.08
CA ALA A 163 -6.54 7.45 15.89
C ALA A 163 -5.18 7.45 16.62
N ASP A 164 -4.82 6.32 17.22
CA ASP A 164 -3.49 6.12 17.80
C ASP A 164 -2.43 6.05 16.70
N ALA A 165 -1.75 7.17 16.44
CA ALA A 165 -0.70 7.25 15.43
C ALA A 165 0.53 6.36 15.72
N ARG A 166 0.62 5.77 16.92
CA ARG A 166 1.65 4.77 17.29
C ARG A 166 1.22 3.35 16.98
N ALA A 167 -0.03 3.15 16.57
CA ALA A 167 -0.48 1.85 16.08
C ALA A 167 0.30 1.46 14.82
N ARG A 168 0.41 0.15 14.57
CA ARG A 168 1.22 -0.37 13.49
C ARG A 168 0.52 -0.34 12.12
N TYR A 169 -0.81 -0.52 12.12
CA TYR A 169 -1.57 -0.79 10.90
C TYR A 169 -2.89 -0.04 10.86
N VAL A 170 -3.28 0.31 9.63
CA VAL A 170 -4.64 0.74 9.27
C VAL A 170 -5.19 -0.29 8.29
N GLY A 171 -6.30 -0.93 8.64
CA GLY A 171 -6.96 -1.93 7.81
C GLY A 171 -8.26 -1.41 7.22
N PHE A 172 -8.66 -1.98 6.09
CA PHE A 172 -9.86 -1.63 5.33
C PHE A 172 -10.65 -2.89 4.97
N LYS A 173 -11.98 -2.80 5.06
CA LYS A 173 -12.91 -3.81 4.52
C LYS A 173 -13.79 -3.15 3.47
N CYS A 174 -14.06 -3.88 2.40
CA CYS A 174 -14.76 -3.41 1.22
C CYS A 174 -16.09 -4.16 0.99
N ALA A 175 -17.00 -3.57 0.23
CA ALA A 175 -18.31 -4.16 -0.05
C ALA A 175 -18.21 -5.41 -0.94
N ASP A 176 -17.18 -5.50 -1.79
CA ASP A 176 -16.87 -6.64 -2.66
C ASP A 176 -16.11 -7.78 -1.97
N ARG A 177 -16.10 -7.80 -0.63
CA ARG A 177 -15.36 -8.72 0.22
C ARG A 177 -13.84 -8.56 0.15
N TYR A 178 -13.34 -7.59 -0.62
CA TYR A 178 -11.94 -7.23 -0.61
C TYR A 178 -11.54 -6.68 0.77
N TYR A 179 -10.33 -6.93 1.20
CA TYR A 179 -9.74 -6.30 2.38
C TYR A 179 -8.27 -6.04 2.12
N CYS A 180 -7.75 -5.00 2.74
CA CYS A 180 -6.38 -4.56 2.56
C CYS A 180 -5.91 -3.86 3.83
N SER A 181 -4.61 -3.77 4.01
CA SER A 181 -4.02 -3.01 5.12
C SER A 181 -2.77 -2.25 4.69
N LEU A 182 -2.50 -1.17 5.40
CA LEU A 182 -1.32 -0.33 5.24
C LEU A 182 -0.57 -0.24 6.57
N ASP A 183 0.73 -0.04 6.51
CA ASP A 183 1.48 0.43 7.66
C ASP A 183 1.07 1.87 7.99
N MET A 184 1.22 2.27 9.26
CA MET A 184 0.81 3.61 9.72
C MET A 184 1.59 4.71 9.01
N ALA A 185 2.88 4.51 8.68
CA ALA A 185 3.67 5.52 7.98
C ALA A 185 3.13 5.79 6.58
N THR A 186 2.73 4.73 5.84
CA THR A 186 2.04 4.87 4.54
C THR A 186 0.65 5.52 4.70
N ALA A 187 -0.11 5.16 5.73
CA ALA A 187 -1.42 5.74 5.99
C ALA A 187 -1.35 7.26 6.30
N LEU A 188 -0.30 7.69 6.99
CA LEU A 188 -0.07 9.10 7.34
C LEU A 188 0.65 9.89 6.23
N GLN A 189 1.07 9.24 5.15
CA GLN A 189 1.73 9.92 4.04
C GLN A 189 0.79 10.94 3.37
N PRO A 190 1.28 12.14 3.03
CA PRO A 190 0.42 13.22 2.52
C PRO A 190 -0.46 12.87 1.33
N GLN A 191 0.03 12.03 0.41
CA GLN A 191 -0.71 11.64 -0.80
C GLN A 191 -1.63 10.43 -0.61
N THR A 192 -1.68 9.81 0.57
CA THR A 192 -2.66 8.78 0.87
C THR A 192 -4.00 9.44 1.19
N ILE A 193 -5.01 9.25 0.34
CA ILE A 193 -6.32 9.91 0.46
C ILE A 193 -7.48 8.90 0.45
N LEU A 194 -8.55 9.27 1.12
CA LEU A 194 -9.88 8.68 0.95
C LEU A 194 -10.53 9.35 -0.27
N ALA A 195 -10.31 8.77 -1.44
CA ALA A 195 -10.76 9.35 -2.70
C ALA A 195 -12.25 9.13 -2.91
N MET A 196 -12.98 10.20 -3.15
CA MET A 196 -14.42 10.23 -3.44
C MET A 196 -14.72 10.74 -4.85
N ASP A 197 -13.74 11.35 -5.52
CA ASP A 197 -13.88 11.88 -6.86
C ASP A 197 -12.76 11.40 -7.78
N PHE A 198 -13.08 11.28 -9.07
CA PHE A 198 -12.18 10.94 -10.16
C PHE A 198 -12.44 11.84 -11.36
N GLY A 199 -11.39 12.46 -11.91
CA GLY A 199 -11.52 13.36 -13.06
C GLY A 199 -12.44 14.57 -12.80
N GLY A 200 -12.54 15.04 -11.54
CA GLY A 200 -13.38 16.18 -11.15
C GLY A 200 -14.89 15.86 -11.02
N LYS A 201 -15.25 14.57 -11.06
CA LYS A 201 -16.63 14.08 -10.86
C LYS A 201 -16.64 13.02 -9.76
N ALA A 202 -17.83 12.69 -9.24
CA ALA A 202 -17.97 11.58 -8.31
C ALA A 202 -17.31 10.32 -8.87
N LEU A 203 -16.68 9.57 -7.99
CA LEU A 203 -15.98 8.32 -8.34
C LEU A 203 -16.97 7.36 -9.04
N PRO A 204 -16.67 6.85 -10.26
CA PRO A 204 -17.51 5.85 -10.90
C PRO A 204 -17.62 4.56 -10.08
N SER A 205 -18.75 3.83 -10.20
CA SER A 205 -18.95 2.53 -9.53
C SER A 205 -17.80 1.57 -9.83
N ALA A 206 -17.40 1.42 -11.09
CA ALA A 206 -16.28 0.58 -11.50
C ALA A 206 -14.95 0.93 -10.80
N PHE A 207 -14.75 2.17 -10.39
CA PHE A 207 -13.53 2.64 -9.75
C PHE A 207 -13.61 2.70 -8.23
N GLY A 208 -14.75 2.30 -7.64
CA GLY A 208 -14.88 2.11 -6.20
C GLY A 208 -15.78 3.10 -5.48
N PHE A 209 -16.83 3.65 -6.17
CA PHE A 209 -17.85 4.49 -5.50
C PHE A 209 -18.43 3.78 -4.28
N PRO A 210 -18.75 4.49 -3.17
CA PRO A 210 -18.63 5.93 -2.97
C PRO A 210 -17.23 6.39 -2.55
N MET A 211 -16.35 5.47 -2.12
CA MET A 211 -15.02 5.82 -1.63
C MET A 211 -14.01 4.69 -1.86
N LYS A 212 -12.82 5.08 -2.28
CA LYS A 212 -11.64 4.20 -2.30
C LYS A 212 -10.46 4.82 -1.55
N VAL A 213 -9.53 4.01 -1.12
CA VAL A 213 -8.22 4.52 -0.68
C VAL A 213 -7.31 4.67 -1.90
N ARG A 214 -6.68 5.82 -2.05
CA ARG A 214 -5.65 6.06 -3.06
C ARG A 214 -4.29 6.20 -2.38
N VAL A 215 -3.35 5.33 -2.76
CA VAL A 215 -1.98 5.26 -2.22
C VAL A 215 -1.00 5.29 -3.39
N PRO A 216 -0.51 6.45 -3.84
CA PRO A 216 0.34 6.57 -5.03
C PRO A 216 1.68 5.85 -4.93
N THR A 217 2.19 5.64 -3.73
CA THR A 217 3.48 4.97 -3.46
C THR A 217 3.38 3.45 -3.33
N LYS A 218 2.22 2.87 -3.63
CA LYS A 218 1.98 1.43 -3.55
C LYS A 218 1.36 0.90 -4.84
N LEU A 219 1.57 -0.38 -5.11
CA LEU A 219 0.93 -1.07 -6.22
C LEU A 219 -0.60 -1.01 -6.12
N GLY A 220 -1.28 -1.19 -7.25
CA GLY A 220 -2.71 -0.98 -7.42
C GLY A 220 -3.59 -1.71 -6.41
N PHE A 221 -3.27 -2.94 -6.08
CA PHE A 221 -4.04 -3.73 -5.13
C PHE A 221 -3.99 -3.18 -3.68
N LYS A 222 -3.03 -2.32 -3.35
CA LYS A 222 -3.00 -1.58 -2.08
C LYS A 222 -3.93 -0.36 -2.07
N ASN A 223 -4.75 -0.19 -3.09
CA ASN A 223 -5.72 0.90 -3.23
C ASN A 223 -7.16 0.34 -3.19
N PRO A 224 -7.66 -0.12 -2.02
CA PRO A 224 -8.96 -0.79 -1.90
C PRO A 224 -10.10 0.11 -2.38
N LYS A 225 -11.02 -0.49 -3.14
CA LYS A 225 -12.25 0.11 -3.67
C LYS A 225 -13.44 -0.23 -2.77
N PHE A 226 -14.55 0.50 -2.90
CA PHE A 226 -15.81 0.21 -2.19
C PHE A 226 -15.65 0.08 -0.68
N VAL A 227 -14.80 0.92 -0.09
CA VAL A 227 -14.44 0.80 1.32
C VAL A 227 -15.66 1.06 2.21
N ARG A 228 -15.96 0.12 3.11
CA ARG A 228 -17.05 0.20 4.10
C ARG A 228 -16.58 0.31 5.53
N ALA A 229 -15.36 -0.17 5.82
CA ALA A 229 -14.83 -0.06 7.17
C ALA A 229 -13.35 0.28 7.16
N LEU A 230 -12.95 1.08 8.15
CA LEU A 230 -11.57 1.40 8.49
C LEU A 230 -11.34 1.02 9.95
N PHE A 231 -10.22 0.37 10.24
CA PHE A 231 -9.83 0.05 11.61
C PHE A 231 -8.34 0.24 11.86
N VAL A 232 -7.99 0.66 13.07
CA VAL A 232 -6.60 0.88 13.50
C VAL A 232 -6.20 -0.20 14.49
N THR A 233 -5.07 -0.89 14.26
CA THR A 233 -4.66 -2.04 15.07
C THR A 233 -3.15 -2.21 15.17
N ASN A 234 -2.70 -2.97 16.18
CA ASN A 234 -1.32 -3.46 16.30
C ASN A 234 -1.15 -4.90 15.79
N ASP A 235 -2.25 -5.61 15.62
CA ASP A 235 -2.25 -6.95 15.08
C ASP A 235 -2.16 -6.89 13.56
N TYR A 236 -1.38 -7.79 12.96
CA TYR A 236 -1.22 -7.85 11.51
C TYR A 236 -2.55 -8.20 10.83
N PRO A 237 -3.12 -7.31 10.01
CA PRO A 237 -4.47 -7.53 9.48
C PRO A 237 -4.53 -8.32 8.18
N GLY A 238 -3.36 -8.61 7.55
CA GLY A 238 -3.32 -9.26 6.25
C GLY A 238 -3.86 -8.39 5.11
N GLY A 239 -4.29 -9.04 4.06
CA GLY A 239 -4.95 -8.50 2.89
C GLY A 239 -5.34 -9.61 1.93
N PHE A 240 -6.32 -9.36 1.05
CA PHE A 240 -6.87 -10.37 0.14
C PHE A 240 -5.80 -11.05 -0.73
N TRP A 241 -4.92 -10.26 -1.35
CA TRP A 241 -3.84 -10.78 -2.16
C TRP A 241 -2.63 -11.21 -1.33
N GLU A 242 -2.38 -10.51 -0.24
CA GLU A 242 -1.29 -10.82 0.68
C GLU A 242 -1.47 -12.19 1.33
N ASP A 243 -2.69 -12.58 1.65
CA ASP A 243 -3.01 -13.90 2.20
C ASP A 243 -2.90 -15.01 1.12
N GLN A 244 -2.79 -14.62 -0.15
CA GLN A 244 -2.46 -15.50 -1.29
C GLN A 244 -0.98 -15.47 -1.66
N GLY A 245 -0.10 -14.89 -0.81
CA GLY A 245 1.35 -14.91 -0.98
C GLY A 245 1.96 -13.67 -1.64
N TYR A 246 1.16 -12.66 -2.01
CA TYR A 246 1.71 -11.40 -2.53
C TYR A 246 2.40 -10.59 -1.44
N ASN A 247 3.39 -9.79 -1.84
CA ASN A 247 4.13 -8.95 -0.90
C ASN A 247 3.22 -7.92 -0.22
N TRP A 248 3.23 -7.88 1.11
CA TRP A 248 2.35 -7.00 1.87
C TRP A 248 2.72 -5.53 1.74
N PHE A 249 4.01 -5.19 1.74
CA PHE A 249 4.45 -3.79 1.70
C PHE A 249 4.21 -3.16 0.33
N SER A 250 4.56 -3.87 -0.76
CA SER A 250 4.25 -3.52 -2.16
C SER A 250 4.48 -2.07 -2.52
N GLY A 251 5.66 -1.53 -2.20
CA GLY A 251 6.12 -0.22 -2.63
C GLY A 251 6.25 -0.12 -4.16
N SER A 252 6.02 1.07 -4.74
CA SER A 252 6.13 1.31 -6.18
C SER A 252 6.94 2.58 -6.46
#